data_bc7b59973b21526a729029693c046cc2
#
_entry.id   bc7b59973b21526a729029693c046cc2
#
_cell.length_a   1.000
_cell.length_b   1.000
_cell.length_c   1.000
_cell.angle_alpha   90.00
_cell.angle_beta   90.00
_cell.angle_gamma   90.00
#
_symmetry.space_group_name_H-M   'P 1'
#
loop_
_entity.id
_entity.type
_entity.pdbx_description
1 polymer ?
#
loop_
_entity_poly.entity_id
_entity_poly.type
_entity_poly.pdbx_seq_one_letter_code
_entity_poly.pdbx_strand_id
1 'polypeptide(L)'
;MSTFLNFTGTLLKNLVSKPVTKNYPEEPAVYPERMRGRIVIDIDQCISCGLCVRSCPPRCITVDKNEGTWTINRFDCIACGYCASKCPKKCLKLIPGYQKPGRSKAAVTYHKSEEVMEAERKKAAEMAAKKAAALKAAKEKAAAAGAAKAAPAANAPAAEKQ
;
A
#
# COMPACT_ATOMS: atom_id res chain seq x y z
N MET A 1 46.71 -41.15 8.69
CA MET A 1 47.76 -40.10 8.60
C MET A 1 47.61 -39.27 7.31
N SER A 2 46.47 -38.65 6.99
CA SER A 2 46.36 -37.93 5.70
C SER A 2 45.50 -36.66 5.74
N THR A 3 45.05 -36.22 6.89
CA THR A 3 44.27 -35.00 7.00
C THR A 3 45.09 -33.71 7.06
N PHE A 4 46.38 -33.81 7.46
CA PHE A 4 47.27 -32.64 7.53
C PHE A 4 47.69 -32.14 6.13
N LEU A 5 47.78 -33.03 5.14
CA LEU A 5 48.22 -32.69 3.78
C LEU A 5 47.10 -32.09 2.92
N ASN A 6 45.82 -32.23 3.28
CA ASN A 6 44.74 -31.63 2.56
C ASN A 6 44.68 -30.10 2.70
N PHE A 7 45.18 -29.56 3.81
CA PHE A 7 45.24 -28.11 4.03
C PHE A 7 46.29 -27.42 3.18
N THR A 8 47.41 -28.05 2.89
CA THR A 8 48.47 -27.45 2.06
C THR A 8 48.02 -27.19 0.63
N GLY A 9 47.24 -28.08 0.03
CA GLY A 9 46.68 -27.89 -1.28
C GLY A 9 45.69 -26.72 -1.33
N THR A 10 44.87 -26.58 -0.29
CA THR A 10 43.91 -25.44 -0.18
C THR A 10 44.62 -24.11 0.04
N LEU A 11 45.69 -24.09 0.84
CA LEU A 11 46.54 -22.91 1.09
C LEU A 11 47.23 -22.45 -0.19
N LEU A 12 47.85 -23.36 -0.94
CA LEU A 12 48.47 -23.07 -2.21
C LEU A 12 47.49 -22.56 -3.27
N LYS A 13 46.31 -23.19 -3.32
CA LYS A 13 45.23 -22.74 -4.21
C LYS A 13 44.77 -21.33 -3.86
N ASN A 14 44.57 -21.03 -2.57
CA ASN A 14 44.14 -19.71 -2.13
C ASN A 14 45.22 -18.64 -2.34
N LEU A 15 46.49 -19.00 -2.24
CA LEU A 15 47.61 -18.08 -2.49
C LEU A 15 47.66 -17.60 -3.97
N VAL A 16 47.35 -18.50 -4.91
CA VAL A 16 47.40 -18.22 -6.37
C VAL A 16 46.04 -17.75 -6.91
N SER A 17 44.94 -18.02 -6.21
CA SER A 17 43.58 -17.61 -6.67
C SER A 17 43.34 -16.14 -6.46
N LYS A 18 42.53 -15.54 -7.36
CA LYS A 18 42.08 -14.16 -7.19
C LYS A 18 41.20 -14.05 -5.92
N PRO A 19 41.26 -12.91 -5.19
CA PRO A 19 40.43 -12.69 -4.03
C PRO A 19 38.94 -12.77 -4.41
N VAL A 20 38.14 -13.41 -3.54
CA VAL A 20 36.68 -13.55 -3.73
C VAL A 20 35.96 -12.24 -3.37
N THR A 21 36.60 -11.38 -2.60
CA THR A 21 36.07 -10.09 -2.17
C THR A 21 36.10 -9.07 -3.28
N LYS A 22 35.05 -8.23 -3.34
CA LYS A 22 34.97 -7.09 -4.27
C LYS A 22 35.35 -5.81 -3.55
N ASN A 23 36.02 -4.90 -4.26
CA ASN A 23 36.38 -3.59 -3.72
C ASN A 23 35.14 -2.65 -3.75
N TYR A 24 34.33 -2.72 -2.71
CA TYR A 24 33.26 -1.75 -2.51
C TYR A 24 33.86 -0.48 -1.85
N PRO A 25 33.55 0.75 -2.30
CA PRO A 25 32.52 1.16 -3.25
C PRO A 25 32.95 1.25 -4.73
N GLU A 26 34.21 0.98 -5.08
CA GLU A 26 34.73 1.12 -6.46
C GLU A 26 34.03 0.17 -7.42
N GLU A 27 33.78 -1.06 -6.97
CA GLU A 27 32.97 -2.04 -7.70
C GLU A 27 31.62 -2.23 -6.98
N PRO A 28 30.56 -1.53 -7.43
CA PRO A 28 29.24 -1.69 -6.81
C PRO A 28 28.68 -3.09 -7.06
N ALA A 29 28.00 -3.63 -6.04
CA ALA A 29 27.37 -4.94 -6.16
C ALA A 29 26.23 -4.89 -7.19
N VAL A 30 26.25 -5.84 -8.13
CA VAL A 30 25.14 -6.05 -9.07
C VAL A 30 24.09 -6.91 -8.37
N TYR A 31 22.87 -6.39 -8.23
CA TYR A 31 21.77 -7.08 -7.58
C TYR A 31 20.88 -7.75 -8.62
N PRO A 32 20.43 -8.99 -8.38
CA PRO A 32 19.48 -9.65 -9.24
C PRO A 32 18.10 -8.94 -9.16
N GLU A 33 17.33 -8.98 -10.23
CA GLU A 33 16.00 -8.34 -10.30
C GLU A 33 15.03 -8.79 -9.20
N ARG A 34 15.17 -10.03 -8.75
CA ARG A 34 14.33 -10.62 -7.69
C ARG A 34 14.76 -10.22 -6.28
N MET A 35 15.78 -9.40 -6.14
CA MET A 35 16.23 -8.95 -4.84
C MET A 35 15.20 -8.06 -4.18
N ARG A 36 14.92 -8.30 -2.89
CA ARG A 36 14.13 -7.39 -2.05
C ARG A 36 15.01 -6.21 -1.67
N GLY A 37 14.71 -5.06 -2.21
CA GLY A 37 15.45 -3.84 -1.92
C GLY A 37 14.61 -2.82 -1.18
N ARG A 38 14.38 -1.66 -1.77
CA ARG A 38 13.62 -0.57 -1.15
C ARG A 38 12.26 -0.37 -1.83
N ILE A 39 11.28 0.08 -1.06
CA ILE A 39 9.97 0.49 -1.56
C ILE A 39 10.08 1.91 -2.12
N VAL A 40 9.61 2.08 -3.35
CA VAL A 40 9.48 3.38 -4.01
C VAL A 40 8.03 3.58 -4.39
N ILE A 41 7.54 4.81 -4.26
CA ILE A 41 6.17 5.18 -4.61
C ILE A 41 6.18 6.17 -5.78
N ASP A 42 5.23 5.97 -6.69
CA ASP A 42 4.79 6.98 -7.64
C ASP A 42 3.55 7.65 -7.02
N ILE A 43 3.78 8.82 -6.43
CA ILE A 43 2.77 9.46 -5.57
C ILE A 43 1.60 10.01 -6.39
N ASP A 44 1.82 10.42 -7.63
CA ASP A 44 0.78 10.99 -8.49
C ASP A 44 -0.26 9.95 -8.93
N GLN A 45 0.13 8.68 -9.02
CA GLN A 45 -0.80 7.57 -9.28
C GLN A 45 -1.50 7.05 -8.02
N CYS A 46 -1.11 7.52 -6.84
CA CYS A 46 -1.64 7.04 -5.58
C CYS A 46 -3.02 7.64 -5.30
N ILE A 47 -4.02 6.79 -5.03
CA ILE A 47 -5.39 7.21 -4.66
C ILE A 47 -5.59 7.37 -3.15
N SER A 48 -4.52 7.34 -2.37
CA SER A 48 -4.54 7.48 -0.90
C SER A 48 -5.56 6.56 -0.20
N CYS A 49 -5.72 5.31 -0.68
CA CYS A 49 -6.72 4.36 -0.17
C CYS A 49 -6.36 3.73 1.20
N GLY A 50 -5.12 3.87 1.68
CA GLY A 50 -4.68 3.34 2.97
C GLY A 50 -4.49 1.82 3.05
N LEU A 51 -4.64 1.06 1.96
CA LEU A 51 -4.42 -0.39 1.97
C LEU A 51 -2.98 -0.76 2.31
N CYS A 52 -2.01 0.03 1.84
CA CYS A 52 -0.60 -0.18 2.16
C CYS A 52 -0.30 -0.02 3.66
N VAL A 53 -1.00 0.88 4.35
CA VAL A 53 -0.89 1.06 5.81
C VAL A 53 -1.39 -0.18 6.55
N ARG A 54 -2.57 -0.68 6.19
CA ARG A 54 -3.17 -1.88 6.81
C ARG A 54 -2.38 -3.15 6.53
N SER A 55 -1.76 -3.22 5.35
CA SER A 55 -0.99 -4.39 4.92
C SER A 55 0.45 -4.39 5.44
N CYS A 56 0.91 -3.33 6.06
CA CYS A 56 2.28 -3.22 6.54
C CYS A 56 2.45 -3.91 7.90
N PRO A 57 3.23 -5.01 8.03
CA PRO A 57 3.43 -5.70 9.30
C PRO A 57 4.05 -4.80 10.37
N PRO A 58 5.15 -4.08 10.11
CA PRO A 58 5.76 -3.18 11.08
C PRO A 58 5.06 -1.82 11.18
N ARG A 59 3.98 -1.57 10.44
CA ARG A 59 3.24 -0.29 10.41
C ARG A 59 4.11 0.94 10.17
N CYS A 60 5.11 0.79 9.32
CA CYS A 60 6.06 1.85 8.99
C CYS A 60 5.57 2.85 7.93
N ILE A 61 4.33 2.71 7.46
CA ILE A 61 3.73 3.56 6.43
C ILE A 61 2.56 4.33 7.03
N THR A 62 2.51 5.63 6.75
CA THR A 62 1.39 6.50 7.09
C THR A 62 0.90 7.20 5.83
N VAL A 63 -0.40 7.36 5.69
CA VAL A 63 -1.04 8.02 4.55
C VAL A 63 -2.04 9.02 5.07
N ASP A 64 -1.89 10.28 4.71
CA ASP A 64 -2.91 11.29 4.93
C ASP A 64 -3.61 11.60 3.61
N LYS A 65 -4.93 11.40 3.63
CA LYS A 65 -5.77 11.60 2.46
C LYS A 65 -6.07 13.07 2.20
N ASN A 66 -6.15 13.88 3.28
CA ASN A 66 -6.52 15.29 3.18
C ASN A 66 -5.35 16.12 2.63
N GLU A 67 -4.15 15.82 3.09
CA GLU A 67 -2.91 16.48 2.65
C GLU A 67 -2.30 15.81 1.40
N GLY A 68 -2.80 14.63 1.01
CA GLY A 68 -2.24 13.87 -0.11
C GLY A 68 -0.82 13.40 0.15
N THR A 69 -0.47 13.14 1.42
CA THR A 69 0.88 12.74 1.82
C THR A 69 0.98 11.23 2.00
N TRP A 70 2.15 10.71 1.67
CA TRP A 70 2.55 9.33 1.93
C TRP A 70 3.91 9.34 2.61
N THR A 71 3.97 8.81 3.82
CA THR A 71 5.17 8.82 4.65
C THR A 71 5.60 7.39 4.95
N ILE A 72 6.89 7.11 4.84
CA ILE A 72 7.47 5.82 5.22
C ILE A 72 8.65 6.02 6.16
N ASN A 73 8.65 5.27 7.26
CA ASN A 73 9.85 5.08 8.07
C ASN A 73 10.69 3.95 7.46
N ARG A 74 11.76 4.32 6.81
CA ARG A 74 12.58 3.36 6.07
C ARG A 74 13.40 2.44 6.98
N PHE A 75 13.69 2.85 8.20
CA PHE A 75 14.45 2.07 9.17
C PHE A 75 13.63 0.94 9.79
N ASP A 76 12.31 1.11 9.84
CA ASP A 76 11.40 0.08 10.35
C ASP A 76 10.88 -0.84 9.22
N CYS A 77 11.13 -0.47 7.96
CA CYS A 77 10.67 -1.22 6.80
C CYS A 77 11.51 -2.50 6.59
N ILE A 78 10.85 -3.66 6.68
CA ILE A 78 11.48 -4.98 6.45
C ILE A 78 11.55 -5.37 4.96
N ALA A 79 11.26 -4.48 4.04
CA ALA A 79 11.29 -4.70 2.60
C ALA A 79 10.54 -5.98 2.13
N CYS A 80 9.43 -6.32 2.78
CA CYS A 80 8.65 -7.53 2.46
C CYS A 80 7.88 -7.45 1.15
N GLY A 81 7.64 -6.24 0.61
CA GLY A 81 6.91 -6.01 -0.64
C GLY A 81 5.40 -6.20 -0.56
N TYR A 82 4.84 -6.51 0.63
CA TYR A 82 3.41 -6.78 0.77
C TYR A 82 2.53 -5.57 0.45
N CYS A 83 2.97 -4.36 0.79
CA CYS A 83 2.30 -3.11 0.42
C CYS A 83 2.23 -2.92 -1.10
N ALA A 84 3.28 -3.30 -1.85
CA ALA A 84 3.30 -3.22 -3.31
C ALA A 84 2.34 -4.25 -3.94
N SER A 85 2.28 -5.47 -3.42
CA SER A 85 1.38 -6.52 -3.93
C SER A 85 -0.10 -6.21 -3.67
N LYS A 86 -0.42 -5.51 -2.57
CA LYS A 86 -1.80 -5.12 -2.21
C LYS A 86 -2.25 -3.80 -2.83
N CYS A 87 -1.38 -3.07 -3.50
CA CYS A 87 -1.72 -1.80 -4.13
C CYS A 87 -2.57 -2.00 -5.39
N PRO A 88 -3.84 -1.51 -5.45
CA PRO A 88 -4.70 -1.68 -6.62
C PRO A 88 -4.21 -0.88 -7.82
N LYS A 89 -3.55 0.25 -7.60
CA LYS A 89 -2.98 1.11 -8.65
C LYS A 89 -1.54 0.75 -9.01
N LYS A 90 -0.91 -0.21 -8.29
CA LYS A 90 0.48 -0.63 -8.50
C LYS A 90 1.48 0.54 -8.48
N CYS A 91 1.14 1.62 -7.75
CA CYS A 91 1.99 2.79 -7.60
C CYS A 91 3.21 2.55 -6.69
N LEU A 92 3.19 1.46 -5.92
CA LEU A 92 4.31 1.03 -5.08
C LEU A 92 5.12 -0.04 -5.80
N LYS A 93 6.43 0.18 -5.90
CA LYS A 93 7.37 -0.74 -6.54
C LYS A 93 8.49 -1.11 -5.57
N LEU A 94 8.93 -2.35 -5.66
CA LEU A 94 10.11 -2.82 -4.93
C LEU A 94 11.30 -2.76 -5.91
N ILE A 95 12.27 -1.90 -5.62
CA ILE A 95 13.46 -1.70 -6.47
C ILE A 95 14.64 -2.41 -5.79
N PRO A 96 15.45 -3.20 -6.53
CA PRO A 96 16.64 -3.83 -5.99
C PRO A 96 17.65 -2.78 -5.52
N GLY A 97 18.49 -3.16 -4.57
CA GLY A 97 19.49 -2.28 -3.96
C GLY A 97 19.06 -1.72 -2.61
N TYR A 98 20.03 -1.46 -1.77
CA TYR A 98 19.79 -0.99 -0.41
C TYR A 98 19.43 0.50 -0.37
N GLN A 99 18.74 0.89 0.70
CA GLN A 99 18.54 2.28 1.06
C GLN A 99 19.89 2.89 1.50
N LYS A 100 20.10 4.18 1.19
CA LYS A 100 21.29 4.89 1.68
C LYS A 100 21.32 4.84 3.22
N PRO A 101 22.46 4.51 3.83
CA PRO A 101 22.60 4.50 5.27
C PRO A 101 22.44 5.92 5.84
N GLY A 102 21.90 6.02 7.03
CA GLY A 102 21.71 7.27 7.74
C GLY A 102 22.11 7.13 9.21
N ARG A 103 22.53 8.22 9.84
CA ARG A 103 22.89 8.24 11.28
C ARG A 103 21.68 8.35 12.19
N SER A 104 20.58 8.92 11.70
CA SER A 104 19.34 9.12 12.45
C SER A 104 18.18 8.47 11.74
N LYS A 105 17.19 7.97 12.50
CA LYS A 105 15.94 7.47 11.96
C LYS A 105 15.12 8.65 11.46
N ALA A 106 14.96 8.76 10.15
CA ALA A 106 14.14 9.76 9.53
C ALA A 106 13.05 9.11 8.69
N ALA A 107 11.82 9.57 8.84
CA ALA A 107 10.74 9.24 7.94
C ALA A 107 10.86 10.06 6.65
N VAL A 108 10.52 9.46 5.53
CA VAL A 108 10.51 10.12 4.23
C VAL A 108 9.06 10.35 3.82
N THR A 109 8.69 11.60 3.59
CA THR A 109 7.35 12.00 3.18
C THR A 109 7.37 12.40 1.71
N TYR A 110 6.39 11.90 0.97
CA TYR A 110 6.12 12.26 -0.41
C TYR A 110 4.79 13.01 -0.46
N HIS A 111 4.75 14.10 -1.21
CA HIS A 111 3.56 14.92 -1.40
C HIS A 111 3.05 14.74 -2.82
N LYS A 112 1.74 14.69 -3.00
CA LYS A 112 1.13 14.75 -4.32
C LYS A 112 1.31 16.13 -4.91
N SER A 113 1.41 16.23 -6.24
CA SER A 113 1.37 17.50 -6.94
C SER A 113 0.00 18.19 -6.72
N GLU A 114 0.02 19.52 -6.63
CA GLU A 114 -1.20 20.31 -6.40
C GLU A 114 -2.25 20.08 -7.49
N GLU A 115 -1.81 19.93 -8.73
CA GLU A 115 -2.69 19.65 -9.88
C GLU A 115 -3.49 18.35 -9.71
N VAL A 116 -2.83 17.28 -9.23
CA VAL A 116 -3.47 15.99 -8.97
C VAL A 116 -4.44 16.09 -7.81
N MET A 117 -4.09 16.83 -6.76
CA MET A 117 -4.96 17.06 -5.60
C MET A 117 -6.24 17.81 -5.97
N GLU A 118 -6.13 18.84 -6.81
CA GLU A 118 -7.30 19.58 -7.31
C GLU A 118 -8.20 18.71 -8.20
N ALA A 119 -7.60 17.93 -9.09
CA ALA A 119 -8.34 17.00 -9.93
C ALA A 119 -9.09 15.94 -9.11
N GLU A 120 -8.46 15.40 -8.04
CA GLU A 120 -9.11 14.46 -7.13
C GLU A 120 -10.25 15.12 -6.32
N ARG A 121 -10.08 16.36 -5.86
CA ARG A 121 -11.13 17.13 -5.16
C ARG A 121 -12.33 17.37 -6.07
N LYS A 122 -12.12 17.77 -7.33
CA LYS A 122 -13.18 17.96 -8.32
C LYS A 122 -13.96 16.66 -8.57
N LYS A 123 -13.25 15.54 -8.78
CA LYS A 123 -13.87 14.22 -8.96
C LYS A 123 -14.63 13.75 -7.71
N ALA A 124 -14.09 13.99 -6.53
CA ALA A 124 -14.74 13.64 -5.28
C ALA A 124 -16.02 14.45 -5.06
N ALA A 125 -16.00 15.74 -5.34
CA ALA A 125 -17.17 16.62 -5.26
C ALA A 125 -18.28 16.18 -6.24
N GLU A 126 -17.91 15.84 -7.49
CA GLU A 126 -18.86 15.35 -8.50
C GLU A 126 -19.49 14.00 -8.08
N MET A 127 -18.66 13.07 -7.57
CA MET A 127 -19.17 11.79 -7.07
C MET A 127 -20.04 11.95 -5.82
N ALA A 128 -19.72 12.89 -4.94
CA ALA A 128 -20.56 13.21 -3.78
C ALA A 128 -21.91 13.80 -4.21
N ALA A 129 -21.92 14.70 -5.19
CA ALA A 129 -23.15 15.25 -5.77
C ALA A 129 -24.03 14.16 -6.40
N LYS A 130 -23.43 13.26 -7.20
CA LYS A 130 -24.14 12.11 -7.79
C LYS A 130 -24.71 11.17 -6.72
N LYS A 131 -23.96 10.88 -5.65
CA LYS A 131 -24.46 10.07 -4.53
C LYS A 131 -25.58 10.74 -3.78
N ALA A 132 -25.52 12.06 -3.54
CA ALA A 132 -26.55 12.81 -2.88
C ALA A 132 -27.84 12.84 -3.71
N ALA A 133 -27.75 13.01 -5.03
CA ALA A 133 -28.87 12.94 -5.95
C ALA A 133 -29.53 11.54 -5.96
N ALA A 134 -28.72 10.49 -6.02
CA ALA A 134 -29.20 9.11 -5.98
C ALA A 134 -29.90 8.77 -4.64
N LEU A 135 -29.37 9.28 -3.52
CA LEU A 135 -29.99 9.11 -2.19
C LEU A 135 -31.33 9.84 -2.07
N LYS A 136 -31.43 11.04 -2.65
CA LYS A 136 -32.72 11.80 -2.71
C LYS A 136 -33.73 11.04 -3.56
N ALA A 137 -33.37 10.58 -4.75
CA ALA A 137 -34.24 9.79 -5.61
C ALA A 137 -34.69 8.46 -4.98
N ALA A 138 -33.78 7.79 -4.23
CA ALA A 138 -34.14 6.58 -3.50
C ALA A 138 -35.11 6.85 -2.33
N LYS A 139 -34.94 7.97 -1.60
CA LYS A 139 -35.89 8.39 -0.56
C LYS A 139 -37.26 8.74 -1.12
N GLU A 140 -37.34 9.44 -2.26
CA GLU A 140 -38.63 9.75 -2.92
C GLU A 140 -39.34 8.47 -3.38
N LYS A 141 -38.60 7.51 -3.97
CA LYS A 141 -39.20 6.21 -4.34
C LYS A 141 -39.65 5.40 -3.15
N ALA A 142 -38.94 5.43 -2.03
CA ALA A 142 -39.36 4.77 -0.78
C ALA A 142 -40.58 5.44 -0.15
N ALA A 143 -40.68 6.77 -0.21
CA ALA A 143 -41.85 7.51 0.28
C ALA A 143 -43.10 7.23 -0.58
N ALA A 144 -42.93 7.17 -1.91
CA ALA A 144 -44.04 6.82 -2.84
C ALA A 144 -44.52 5.37 -2.66
N ALA A 145 -43.60 4.41 -2.37
CA ALA A 145 -43.98 3.02 -2.10
C ALA A 145 -44.65 2.83 -0.72
N GLY A 146 -44.31 3.68 0.26
CA GLY A 146 -44.94 3.71 1.58
C GLY A 146 -46.41 4.22 1.56
N ALA A 147 -46.70 5.18 0.68
CA ALA A 147 -48.03 5.73 0.52
C ALA A 147 -49.05 4.78 -0.16
N ALA A 148 -48.56 3.80 -0.93
CA ALA A 148 -49.39 2.82 -1.62
C ALA A 148 -49.85 1.63 -0.71
N LYS A 149 -49.33 1.53 0.53
CA LYS A 149 -49.59 0.42 1.44
C LYS A 149 -50.49 0.78 2.64
N ALA A 150 -51.01 2.00 2.65
CA ALA A 150 -51.97 2.50 3.67
C ALA A 150 -53.34 2.72 3.03
N ALA A 151 -54.03 1.62 2.69
CA ALA A 151 -55.48 1.63 2.49
C ALA A 151 -56.15 0.72 3.53
N PRO A 152 -57.21 1.15 4.21
CA PRO A 152 -57.70 0.54 5.42
C PRO A 152 -58.62 -0.66 5.12
N ALA A 153 -58.36 -1.77 5.82
CA ALA A 153 -59.37 -2.81 5.97
C ALA A 153 -60.17 -2.51 7.25
N ALA A 154 -61.23 -1.73 7.13
CA ALA A 154 -62.35 -1.73 8.06
C ALA A 154 -63.29 -2.87 7.66
N ASN A 155 -63.54 -3.83 8.49
CA ASN A 155 -64.85 -4.20 8.97
C ASN A 155 -64.79 -5.43 9.83
N ALA A 156 -65.26 -5.26 11.07
CA ALA A 156 -65.75 -6.31 11.94
C ALA A 156 -67.13 -6.85 11.42
N PRO A 157 -67.69 -7.95 11.90
CA PRO A 157 -68.32 -7.89 13.20
C PRO A 157 -68.24 -9.20 14.04
N ALA A 158 -68.61 -8.99 15.29
CA ALA A 158 -68.84 -9.93 16.39
C ALA A 158 -69.93 -10.98 16.10
N ALA A 159 -69.74 -12.17 16.73
CA ALA A 159 -70.78 -13.02 17.31
C ALA A 159 -70.07 -14.12 18.11
N GLU A 160 -70.08 -14.13 19.40
CA GLU A 160 -71.05 -14.58 20.36
C GLU A 160 -71.28 -16.12 20.38
N LYS A 161 -71.10 -16.66 21.69
CA LYS A 161 -71.54 -17.96 22.20
C LYS A 161 -70.70 -19.19 21.91
N GLN A 162 -70.27 -19.99 22.82
CA GLN A 162 -70.68 -20.52 24.14
C GLN A 162 -69.42 -21.03 24.86
#